data_90eb0b4fe898cf15a85194c88883a858
#
_entry.id   90eb0b4fe898cf15a85194c88883a858
#
_cell.length_a   1.000
_cell.length_b   1.000
_cell.length_c   1.000
_cell.angle_alpha   90.00
_cell.angle_beta   90.00
_cell.angle_gamma   90.00
#
_symmetry.space_group_name_H-M   'P 1'
#
loop_
_entity.id
_entity.type
_entity.pdbx_description
1 polymer ?
#
loop_
_entity_poly.entity_id
_entity_poly.type
_entity_poly.pdbx_seq_one_letter_code
_entity_poly.pdbx_strand_id
1 'polypeptide(L)'
;MPIFFKLSIQELPLTIDSIGNRWSQESISRPKGFPLYHWLQTENGQGTVTLAGEDIILNPGEGILISPHTPHRYRNNTKSWRTAFLTFGGTLANDIRKICGEASYLFIDAEEGQYFQEWIDRTLLSYQENRLDDLSLSAQ
;
A
#
# COMPACT_ATOMS: atom_id res chain seq x y z
N MET A 1 -10.85 0.08 -5.42
CA MET A 1 -10.55 -0.65 -6.65
C MET A 1 -9.04 -0.72 -6.84
N PRO A 2 -8.46 -1.89 -7.01
CA PRO A 2 -7.02 -2.00 -7.18
C PRO A 2 -6.60 -1.69 -8.63
N ILE A 3 -5.42 -1.11 -8.76
CA ILE A 3 -4.79 -0.85 -10.03
C ILE A 3 -3.36 -1.39 -9.97
N PHE A 4 -2.98 -2.13 -11.00
CA PHE A 4 -1.66 -2.71 -11.11
C PHE A 4 -0.94 -2.10 -12.32
N PHE A 5 0.25 -1.56 -12.08
CA PHE A 5 1.06 -0.93 -13.10
C PHE A 5 2.32 -1.74 -13.37
N LYS A 6 2.68 -1.84 -14.65
CA LYS A 6 4.01 -2.27 -15.05
C LYS A 6 4.67 -1.10 -15.76
N LEU A 7 5.15 -0.16 -14.98
CA LEU A 7 5.90 0.96 -15.52
C LEU A 7 7.38 0.63 -15.55
N SER A 8 7.94 0.57 -16.74
CA SER A 8 9.36 0.32 -16.95
C SER A 8 10.19 1.57 -17.07
N ILE A 9 9.65 2.73 -16.69
CA ILE A 9 10.37 3.99 -16.75
C ILE A 9 11.30 4.09 -15.55
N GLN A 10 12.58 3.88 -15.79
CA GLN A 10 13.60 3.72 -14.74
C GLN A 10 13.96 5.02 -14.00
N GLU A 11 13.51 6.18 -14.47
CA GLU A 11 13.93 7.47 -13.94
C GLU A 11 12.90 8.17 -13.06
N LEU A 12 11.73 7.57 -12.84
CA LEU A 12 10.74 8.14 -11.93
C LEU A 12 11.19 7.99 -10.48
N PRO A 13 11.09 9.07 -9.68
CA PRO A 13 11.45 8.99 -8.25
C PRO A 13 10.58 8.02 -7.49
N LEU A 14 9.35 7.79 -7.96
CA LEU A 14 8.43 6.82 -7.38
C LEU A 14 7.78 6.01 -8.50
N THR A 15 7.94 4.70 -8.45
CA THR A 15 7.27 3.79 -9.38
C THR A 15 6.21 3.01 -8.63
N ILE A 16 4.95 3.23 -8.96
CA ILE A 16 3.84 2.53 -8.35
C ILE A 16 3.67 1.19 -9.06
N ASP A 17 3.74 0.09 -8.30
CA ASP A 17 3.50 -1.25 -8.80
C ASP A 17 2.02 -1.63 -8.68
N SER A 18 1.43 -1.36 -7.50
CA SER A 18 -0.01 -1.56 -7.29
C SER A 18 -0.55 -0.53 -6.32
N ILE A 19 -1.81 -0.18 -6.49
CA ILE A 19 -2.52 0.74 -5.62
C ILE A 19 -3.99 0.33 -5.56
N GLY A 20 -4.58 0.38 -4.39
CA GLY A 20 -5.98 0.03 -4.23
C GLY A 20 -6.59 0.61 -2.97
N ASN A 21 -7.92 0.69 -2.97
CA ASN A 21 -8.71 1.07 -1.80
C ASN A 21 -9.98 0.23 -1.74
N ARG A 22 -10.65 0.28 -0.62
CA ARG A 22 -11.90 -0.47 -0.39
C ARG A 22 -11.75 -1.95 -0.75
N TRP A 23 -10.56 -2.46 -0.51
CA TRP A 23 -10.20 -3.82 -0.87
C TRP A 23 -10.61 -4.78 0.25
N SER A 24 -11.38 -5.82 -0.10
CA SER A 24 -11.71 -6.88 0.86
C SER A 24 -10.46 -7.72 1.09
N GLN A 25 -9.83 -7.50 2.24
CA GLN A 25 -8.51 -8.05 2.52
C GLN A 25 -8.59 -9.47 3.03
N GLU A 26 -7.88 -10.37 2.36
CA GLU A 26 -7.70 -11.74 2.80
C GLU A 26 -6.39 -11.89 3.54
N SER A 27 -6.27 -12.97 4.31
CA SER A 27 -5.02 -13.32 4.99
C SER A 27 -3.97 -13.72 3.97
N ILE A 28 -2.77 -13.17 4.12
CA ILE A 28 -1.65 -13.42 3.21
C ILE A 28 -0.41 -13.71 4.03
N SER A 29 0.42 -14.63 3.54
CA SER A 29 1.74 -14.92 4.11
C SER A 29 2.81 -14.79 3.05
N ARG A 30 3.85 -14.01 3.35
CA ARG A 30 5.00 -13.81 2.46
C ARG A 30 6.29 -14.11 3.22
N PRO A 31 6.69 -15.40 3.29
CA PRO A 31 7.86 -15.79 4.07
C PRO A 31 9.19 -15.22 3.57
N LYS A 32 9.23 -14.74 2.32
CA LYS A 32 10.41 -14.07 1.75
C LYS A 32 10.21 -12.57 1.55
N GLY A 33 9.07 -12.04 2.06
CA GLY A 33 8.71 -10.65 1.87
C GLY A 33 8.23 -10.34 0.46
N PHE A 34 8.11 -9.07 0.16
CA PHE A 34 7.74 -8.52 -1.15
C PHE A 34 8.93 -7.70 -1.67
N PRO A 35 9.20 -7.70 -2.98
CA PRO A 35 10.42 -7.04 -3.48
C PRO A 35 10.38 -5.51 -3.47
N LEU A 36 9.23 -4.91 -3.17
CA LEU A 36 9.03 -3.46 -3.14
C LEU A 36 8.56 -3.03 -1.76
N TYR A 37 8.54 -1.73 -1.50
CA TYR A 37 7.86 -1.19 -0.31
C TYR A 37 6.37 -1.48 -0.41
N HIS A 38 5.80 -1.86 0.72
CA HIS A 38 4.38 -2.21 0.82
C HIS A 38 3.73 -1.39 1.92
N TRP A 39 2.80 -0.51 1.55
CA TRP A 39 1.93 0.20 2.46
C TRP A 39 0.61 -0.54 2.58
N LEU A 40 0.18 -0.80 3.82
CA LEU A 40 -1.10 -1.45 4.11
C LEU A 40 -1.80 -0.65 5.20
N GLN A 41 -3.03 -0.24 4.93
CA GLN A 41 -3.81 0.59 5.84
C GLN A 41 -5.21 0.02 6.01
N THR A 42 -5.70 0.00 7.25
CA THR A 42 -7.07 -0.42 7.54
C THR A 42 -8.03 0.73 7.28
N GLU A 43 -9.05 0.47 6.48
CA GLU A 43 -10.18 1.38 6.31
C GLU A 43 -11.31 1.02 7.25
N ASN A 44 -11.71 -0.25 7.26
CA ASN A 44 -12.77 -0.79 8.11
C ASN A 44 -12.36 -2.14 8.66
N GLY A 45 -12.83 -2.44 9.85
CA GLY A 45 -12.48 -3.70 10.51
C GLY A 45 -11.12 -3.62 11.19
N GLN A 46 -10.50 -4.76 11.37
CA GLN A 46 -9.21 -4.86 12.04
C GLN A 46 -8.42 -6.03 11.49
N GLY A 47 -7.14 -5.81 11.29
CA GLY A 47 -6.20 -6.85 10.93
C GLY A 47 -5.00 -6.88 11.85
N THR A 48 -4.25 -7.97 11.80
CA THR A 48 -2.98 -8.12 12.50
C THR A 48 -1.89 -8.41 11.49
N VAL A 49 -0.81 -7.65 11.54
CA VAL A 49 0.40 -7.89 10.75
C VAL A 49 1.46 -8.45 11.66
N THR A 50 2.01 -9.61 11.30
CA THR A 50 3.07 -10.27 12.04
C THR A 50 4.37 -10.16 11.25
N LEU A 51 5.38 -9.52 11.84
CA LEU A 51 6.72 -9.39 11.27
C LEU A 51 7.71 -9.07 12.38
N ALA A 52 8.98 -9.39 12.14
CA ALA A 52 10.08 -9.11 13.08
C ALA A 52 9.78 -9.63 14.50
N GLY A 53 9.04 -10.74 14.60
CA GLY A 53 8.68 -11.34 15.90
C GLY A 53 7.57 -10.61 16.64
N GLU A 54 6.90 -9.65 16.02
CA GLU A 54 5.85 -8.85 16.66
C GLU A 54 4.52 -9.00 15.92
N ASP A 55 3.43 -8.89 16.68
CA ASP A 55 2.09 -8.80 16.15
C ASP A 55 1.60 -7.36 16.29
N ILE A 56 1.30 -6.74 15.16
CA ILE A 56 0.88 -5.33 15.11
C ILE A 56 -0.57 -5.28 14.67
N ILE A 57 -1.43 -4.73 15.52
CA ILE A 57 -2.85 -4.57 15.23
C ILE A 57 -3.05 -3.28 14.45
N LEU A 58 -3.78 -3.37 13.35
CA LEU A 58 -4.15 -2.21 12.54
C LEU A 58 -5.64 -1.93 12.68
N ASN A 59 -5.97 -0.91 13.47
CA ASN A 59 -7.31 -0.38 13.61
C ASN A 59 -7.63 0.59 12.47
N PRO A 60 -8.90 1.00 12.28
CA PRO A 60 -9.24 1.94 11.20
C PRO A 60 -8.37 3.20 11.19
N GLY A 61 -7.86 3.53 10.02
CA GLY A 61 -6.96 4.66 9.80
C GLY A 61 -5.49 4.34 10.01
N GLU A 62 -5.16 3.32 10.80
CA GLU A 62 -3.78 2.92 11.07
C GLU A 62 -3.19 2.14 9.91
N GLY A 63 -1.91 2.32 9.68
CA GLY A 63 -1.21 1.64 8.60
C GLY A 63 0.21 1.28 8.95
N ILE A 64 0.82 0.48 8.07
CA ILE A 64 2.17 0.01 8.23
C ILE A 64 2.89 0.07 6.89
N LEU A 65 4.12 0.59 6.90
CA LEU A 65 5.01 0.56 5.76
C LEU A 65 6.03 -0.55 5.99
N ILE A 66 6.02 -1.54 5.10
CA ILE A 66 6.90 -2.69 5.19
C ILE A 66 8.01 -2.55 4.17
N SER A 67 9.27 -2.68 4.63
CA SER A 67 10.44 -2.58 3.77
C SER A 67 10.55 -3.78 2.81
N PRO A 68 11.22 -3.61 1.65
CA PRO A 68 11.42 -4.72 0.71
C PRO A 68 12.07 -5.94 1.38
N HIS A 69 11.64 -7.12 0.94
CA HIS A 69 12.17 -8.41 1.37
C HIS A 69 12.04 -8.73 2.86
N THR A 70 11.14 -8.01 3.55
CA THR A 70 10.84 -8.28 4.96
C THR A 70 9.77 -9.35 5.05
N PRO A 71 10.07 -10.52 5.63
CA PRO A 71 9.06 -11.57 5.82
C PRO A 71 7.92 -11.04 6.67
N HIS A 72 6.70 -11.29 6.22
CA HIS A 72 5.52 -10.84 6.95
C HIS A 72 4.30 -11.68 6.60
N ARG A 73 3.33 -11.60 7.46
CA ARG A 73 2.00 -12.15 7.20
C ARG A 73 0.97 -11.24 7.83
N TYR A 74 -0.22 -11.21 7.26
CA TYR A 74 -1.32 -10.50 7.88
C TYR A 74 -2.59 -11.31 7.76
N ARG A 75 -3.46 -11.10 8.76
CA ARG A 75 -4.73 -11.81 8.87
C ARG A 75 -5.82 -10.86 9.32
N ASN A 76 -7.04 -11.15 8.88
CA ASN A 76 -8.21 -10.42 9.34
C ASN A 76 -8.60 -10.89 10.74
N ASN A 77 -8.80 -9.96 11.65
CA ASN A 77 -9.32 -10.24 12.99
C ASN A 77 -10.84 -10.16 13.04
N THR A 78 -11.40 -9.35 12.16
CA THR A 78 -12.85 -9.17 12.04
C THR A 78 -13.36 -9.87 10.78
N LYS A 79 -14.66 -10.16 10.76
CA LYS A 79 -15.31 -10.84 9.65
C LYS A 79 -15.12 -10.11 8.33
N SER A 80 -15.13 -8.79 8.38
CA SER A 80 -14.83 -7.94 7.23
C SER A 80 -13.65 -7.04 7.57
N TRP A 81 -12.63 -7.09 6.75
CA TRP A 81 -11.47 -6.21 6.87
C TRP A 81 -11.23 -5.56 5.52
N ARG A 82 -11.41 -4.25 5.44
CA ARG A 82 -11.18 -3.48 4.22
C ARG A 82 -9.94 -2.63 4.37
N THR A 83 -9.13 -2.62 3.31
CA THR A 83 -7.83 -1.95 3.32
C THR A 83 -7.65 -1.04 2.12
N ALA A 84 -6.77 -0.06 2.29
CA ALA A 84 -6.08 0.64 1.22
C ALA A 84 -4.64 0.14 1.18
N PHE A 85 -4.06 0.04 0.01
CA PHE A 85 -2.69 -0.44 -0.11
C PHE A 85 -1.96 0.25 -1.26
N LEU A 86 -0.63 0.21 -1.17
CA LEU A 86 0.27 0.76 -2.19
C LEU A 86 1.56 -0.04 -2.16
N THR A 87 1.98 -0.56 -3.31
CA THR A 87 3.32 -1.15 -3.44
C THR A 87 4.12 -0.29 -4.42
N PHE A 88 5.34 0.04 -4.05
CA PHE A 88 6.11 1.00 -4.82
C PHE A 88 7.62 0.78 -4.70
N GLY A 89 8.33 1.30 -5.69
CA GLY A 89 9.78 1.32 -5.74
C GLY A 89 10.26 2.63 -6.35
N GLY A 90 11.42 2.61 -7.01
CA GLY A 90 12.02 3.77 -7.65
C GLY A 90 13.12 4.40 -6.82
N THR A 91 13.69 5.51 -7.29
CA THR A 91 14.81 6.18 -6.62
C THR A 91 14.40 6.78 -5.27
N LEU A 92 13.14 7.22 -5.12
CA LEU A 92 12.63 7.72 -3.85
C LEU A 92 12.59 6.64 -2.78
N ALA A 93 12.47 5.37 -3.16
CA ALA A 93 12.51 4.26 -2.23
C ALA A 93 13.84 4.20 -1.48
N ASN A 94 14.94 4.54 -2.15
CA ASN A 94 16.26 4.62 -1.52
C ASN A 94 16.34 5.77 -0.50
N ASP A 95 15.70 6.89 -0.79
CA ASP A 95 15.64 8.03 0.13
C ASP A 95 14.80 7.71 1.36
N ILE A 96 13.69 6.99 1.17
CA ILE A 96 12.86 6.50 2.28
C ILE A 96 13.70 5.58 3.18
N ARG A 97 14.51 4.71 2.59
CA ARG A 97 15.40 3.82 3.32
C ARG A 97 16.41 4.59 4.17
N LYS A 98 16.94 5.69 3.65
CA LYS A 98 17.87 6.55 4.39
C LYS A 98 17.18 7.24 5.57
N ILE A 99 15.93 7.65 5.40
CA ILE A 99 15.15 8.32 6.46
C ILE A 99 14.71 7.32 7.53
N CYS A 100 14.18 6.16 7.12
CA CYS A 100 13.68 5.14 8.05
C CYS A 100 14.78 4.23 8.59
N GLY A 101 16.01 4.33 8.07
CA GLY A 101 17.12 3.47 8.43
C GLY A 101 16.89 2.04 7.95
N GLU A 102 17.42 1.09 8.72
CA GLU A 102 17.31 -0.34 8.42
C GLU A 102 16.06 -0.98 9.06
N ALA A 103 15.11 -0.17 9.49
CA ALA A 103 13.89 -0.68 10.09
C ALA A 103 13.11 -1.55 9.10
N SER A 104 12.63 -2.70 9.58
CA SER A 104 11.84 -3.63 8.77
C SER A 104 10.46 -3.07 8.46
N TYR A 105 9.95 -2.19 9.31
CA TYR A 105 8.65 -1.59 9.13
C TYR A 105 8.53 -0.27 9.89
N LEU A 106 7.53 0.51 9.52
CA LEU A 106 7.17 1.75 10.19
C LEU A 106 5.65 1.75 10.41
N PHE A 107 5.22 1.84 11.67
CA PHE A 107 3.82 1.97 12.03
C PHE A 107 3.40 3.43 11.93
N ILE A 108 2.24 3.69 11.33
CA ILE A 108 1.67 5.02 11.16
C ILE A 108 0.30 5.05 11.84
N ASP A 109 0.11 6.00 12.74
CA ASP A 109 -1.17 6.14 13.46
C ASP A 109 -2.28 6.68 12.55
N ALA A 110 -3.52 6.67 13.07
CA ALA A 110 -4.68 7.08 12.31
C ALA A 110 -4.63 8.56 11.90
N GLU A 111 -4.04 9.41 12.70
CA GLU A 111 -3.94 10.83 12.40
C GLU A 111 -3.09 11.08 11.14
N GLU A 112 -1.92 10.49 11.08
CA GLU A 112 -1.06 10.59 9.90
C GLU A 112 -1.55 9.69 8.76
N GLY A 113 -2.17 8.57 9.09
CA GLY A 113 -2.71 7.63 8.11
C GLY A 113 -3.77 8.26 7.20
N GLN A 114 -4.52 9.25 7.69
CA GLN A 114 -5.53 9.91 6.87
C GLN A 114 -4.94 10.58 5.62
N TYR A 115 -3.69 11.07 5.70
CA TYR A 115 -3.03 11.68 4.54
C TYR A 115 -2.71 10.66 3.46
N PHE A 116 -2.30 9.46 3.87
CA PHE A 116 -2.08 8.35 2.94
C PHE A 116 -3.39 7.91 2.29
N GLN A 117 -4.45 7.80 3.08
CA GLN A 117 -5.77 7.42 2.56
C GLN A 117 -6.26 8.44 1.53
N GLU A 118 -6.16 9.72 1.83
CA GLU A 118 -6.57 10.78 0.90
C GLU A 118 -5.77 10.74 -0.39
N TRP A 119 -4.46 10.55 -0.28
CA TRP A 119 -3.59 10.48 -1.45
C TRP A 119 -3.93 9.29 -2.34
N ILE A 120 -4.16 8.13 -1.73
CA ILE A 120 -4.55 6.92 -2.46
C ILE A 120 -5.88 7.13 -3.17
N ASP A 121 -6.87 7.66 -2.44
CA ASP A 121 -8.21 7.89 -2.98
C ASP A 121 -8.18 8.87 -4.17
N ARG A 122 -7.43 9.96 -4.04
CA ARG A 122 -7.28 10.94 -5.13
C ARG A 122 -6.55 10.38 -6.33
N THR A 123 -5.51 9.61 -6.09
CA THR A 123 -4.71 9.00 -7.17
C THR A 123 -5.56 8.03 -7.98
N LEU A 124 -6.34 7.20 -7.30
CA LEU A 124 -7.24 6.26 -7.97
C LEU A 124 -8.33 6.98 -8.74
N LEU A 125 -8.92 8.03 -8.16
CA LEU A 125 -9.96 8.82 -8.81
C LEU A 125 -9.41 9.51 -10.07
N SER A 126 -8.25 10.15 -9.99
CA SER A 126 -7.59 10.79 -11.13
C SER A 126 -7.31 9.80 -12.25
N TYR A 127 -6.83 8.62 -11.90
CA TYR A 127 -6.54 7.58 -12.89
C TYR A 127 -7.82 7.14 -13.60
N GLN A 128 -8.88 6.95 -12.88
CA GLN A 128 -10.18 6.56 -13.44
C GLN A 128 -10.73 7.63 -14.37
N GLU A 129 -10.67 8.90 -13.98
CA GLU A 129 -11.11 10.01 -14.80
C GLU A 129 -10.32 10.11 -16.10
N ASN A 130 -9.00 10.04 -16.03
CA ASN A 130 -8.13 10.08 -17.20
C ASN A 130 -8.41 8.89 -18.14
N ARG A 131 -8.63 7.71 -17.59
CA ARG A 131 -8.94 6.52 -18.37
C ARG A 131 -10.30 6.64 -19.07
N LEU A 132 -11.30 7.22 -18.42
CA LEU A 132 -12.61 7.44 -19.00
C LEU A 132 -12.52 8.46 -20.13
N ASP A 133 -11.76 9.52 -19.97
CA ASP A 133 -11.52 10.53 -21.02
C ASP A 133 -10.84 9.91 -22.22
N ASP A 134 -9.80 9.10 -22.01
CA ASP A 134 -9.10 8.39 -23.07
C ASP A 134 -10.03 7.44 -23.83
N LEU A 135 -10.86 6.69 -23.11
CA LEU A 135 -11.83 5.79 -23.71
C LEU A 135 -12.91 6.55 -24.49
N SER A 136 -13.33 7.69 -23.97
CA SER A 136 -14.30 8.55 -24.63
C SER A 136 -13.73 9.10 -25.95
N LEU A 137 -12.49 9.53 -25.94
CA LEU A 137 -11.80 10.02 -27.14
C LEU A 137 -11.59 8.91 -28.17
N SER A 138 -11.26 7.71 -27.74
CA SER A 138 -11.05 6.58 -28.65
C SER A 138 -12.34 6.01 -29.22
N ALA A 139 -13.49 6.29 -28.62
CA ALA A 139 -14.79 5.88 -29.11
C ALA A 139 -15.34 6.80 -30.23
N GLN A 140 -14.66 7.91 -30.47
CA GLN A 140 -14.98 8.85 -31.53
C GLN A 140 -14.15 8.60 -32.77
#